data_dc79473296596cce91f17c6195e4615a
#
_entry.id   dc79473296596cce91f17c6195e4615a
#
_cell.length_a   1.000
_cell.length_b   1.000
_cell.length_c   1.000
_cell.angle_alpha   90.00
_cell.angle_beta   90.00
_cell.angle_gamma   90.00
#
_symmetry.space_group_name_H-M   'P 1'
#
loop_
_entity.id
_entity.type
_entity.pdbx_description
1 polymer ?
#
loop_
_entity_poly.entity_id
_entity_poly.type
_entity_poly.pdbx_seq_one_letter_code
_entity_poly.pdbx_strand_id
1 'polypeptide(L)'
;MKRLFTMLLSITMFCCFAGCDSNWLNNDVDDENFYCEYIDENNVAIGSLRTYPESGAVFFPEKIKNYTVSKLGYSSGLGFGGNGYFHASGSEGSTKIRRCYFPHTIKKVMSGYMKLSSGWEIKLFYCGEIINIGNLDVQFGYIKIYVPIEKYTLFKGALSEYFSGNLLKANVSYYLNYAENNYYYIDYYEKGEKILFVPPEPQRDGYLFGGWFKEADCINRWNFDFDTLQITDEEQEVKLYAKWIAE
;
A
#
# COMPACT_ATOMS: atom_id res chain seq x y z
N MET A 1 8.26 -3.91 -83.54
CA MET A 1 7.38 -4.60 -82.59
C MET A 1 8.15 -4.75 -81.25
N LYS A 2 7.96 -3.79 -80.39
CA LYS A 2 8.57 -3.79 -79.04
C LYS A 2 7.48 -4.09 -78.03
N ARG A 3 7.57 -5.24 -77.39
CA ARG A 3 6.65 -5.61 -76.29
C ARG A 3 7.14 -4.92 -75.01
N LEU A 4 6.31 -4.04 -74.51
CA LEU A 4 6.52 -3.40 -73.24
C LEU A 4 6.14 -4.42 -72.14
N PHE A 5 7.11 -4.83 -71.35
CA PHE A 5 6.93 -5.66 -70.19
C PHE A 5 6.58 -4.72 -69.01
N THR A 6 5.32 -4.66 -68.67
CA THR A 6 4.85 -3.93 -67.48
C THR A 6 5.14 -4.81 -66.27
N MET A 7 6.20 -4.47 -65.57
CA MET A 7 6.55 -5.11 -64.30
C MET A 7 5.67 -4.54 -63.23
N LEU A 8 4.63 -5.29 -62.84
CA LEU A 8 3.80 -4.97 -61.68
C LEU A 8 4.66 -5.22 -60.45
N LEU A 9 5.17 -4.15 -59.86
CA LEU A 9 5.81 -4.21 -58.55
C LEU A 9 4.73 -4.34 -57.51
N SER A 10 4.38 -5.59 -57.16
CA SER A 10 3.61 -5.87 -55.97
C SER A 10 4.47 -5.52 -54.76
N ILE A 11 4.25 -4.32 -54.22
CA ILE A 11 4.73 -3.96 -52.91
C ILE A 11 3.91 -4.80 -51.91
N THR A 12 4.36 -6.01 -51.65
CA THR A 12 3.99 -6.73 -50.47
C THR A 12 4.54 -5.90 -49.31
N MET A 13 3.66 -5.09 -48.75
CA MET A 13 3.84 -4.46 -47.46
C MET A 13 3.98 -5.58 -46.43
N PHE A 14 5.23 -6.06 -46.30
CA PHE A 14 5.63 -6.87 -45.17
C PHE A 14 5.50 -5.92 -43.95
N CYS A 15 4.28 -5.83 -43.39
CA CYS A 15 4.16 -5.45 -42.01
C CYS A 15 5.04 -6.42 -41.24
N CYS A 16 6.27 -6.00 -40.99
CA CYS A 16 7.01 -6.53 -39.87
C CYS A 16 6.13 -6.37 -38.62
N PHE A 17 5.27 -7.35 -38.38
CA PHE A 17 4.97 -7.73 -37.05
C PHE A 17 6.28 -8.27 -36.46
N ALA A 18 7.25 -7.36 -36.32
CA ALA A 18 8.29 -7.50 -35.33
C ALA A 18 7.49 -7.67 -34.03
N GLY A 19 7.58 -8.87 -33.49
CA GLY A 19 6.81 -9.35 -32.37
C GLY A 19 6.29 -8.22 -31.49
N CYS A 20 4.99 -7.98 -31.55
CA CYS A 20 4.31 -7.60 -30.36
C CYS A 20 4.57 -8.78 -29.44
N ASP A 21 5.62 -8.63 -28.64
CA ASP A 21 5.83 -9.50 -27.52
C ASP A 21 4.49 -9.56 -26.82
N SER A 22 3.88 -10.75 -26.84
CA SER A 22 2.67 -11.06 -26.10
C SER A 22 2.86 -10.92 -24.60
N ASN A 23 4.00 -10.41 -24.15
CA ASN A 23 4.33 -9.97 -22.82
C ASN A 23 3.49 -8.79 -22.33
N TRP A 24 2.76 -8.09 -23.17
CA TRP A 24 1.75 -7.11 -22.72
C TRP A 24 0.60 -7.72 -21.92
N LEU A 25 0.41 -9.03 -22.02
CA LEU A 25 -0.62 -9.75 -21.30
C LEU A 25 -0.09 -10.45 -20.03
N ASN A 26 1.23 -10.44 -19.78
CA ASN A 26 1.87 -11.14 -18.67
C ASN A 26 2.65 -10.21 -17.73
N ASN A 27 2.30 -8.94 -17.63
CA ASN A 27 2.87 -8.04 -16.61
C ASN A 27 2.26 -8.26 -15.22
N ASP A 28 1.31 -9.18 -15.09
CA ASP A 28 0.70 -9.50 -13.81
C ASP A 28 1.67 -10.28 -12.92
N VAL A 29 1.97 -9.74 -11.77
CA VAL A 29 2.63 -10.48 -10.69
C VAL A 29 1.57 -11.34 -10.03
N ASP A 30 1.80 -12.65 -9.99
CA ASP A 30 0.88 -13.57 -9.34
C ASP A 30 0.96 -13.41 -7.82
N ASP A 31 -0.11 -12.90 -7.22
CA ASP A 31 -0.31 -12.74 -5.78
C ASP A 31 -1.75 -13.11 -5.43
N GLU A 32 -1.94 -13.78 -4.30
CA GLU A 32 -3.25 -14.30 -3.90
C GLU A 32 -4.22 -13.20 -3.43
N ASN A 33 -3.70 -12.08 -2.91
CA ASN A 33 -4.48 -11.01 -2.28
C ASN A 33 -4.63 -9.79 -3.16
N PHE A 34 -3.68 -9.55 -4.08
CA PHE A 34 -3.60 -8.32 -4.87
C PHE A 34 -3.47 -8.57 -6.36
N TYR A 35 -4.07 -7.69 -7.15
CA TYR A 35 -3.74 -7.53 -8.56
C TYR A 35 -2.53 -6.61 -8.67
N CYS A 36 -1.45 -7.09 -9.26
CA CYS A 36 -0.19 -6.38 -9.33
C CYS A 36 0.37 -6.34 -10.74
N GLU A 37 1.14 -5.31 -11.07
CA GLU A 37 1.92 -5.23 -12.31
C GLU A 37 3.39 -4.92 -12.03
N TYR A 38 4.29 -5.41 -12.89
CA TYR A 38 5.69 -5.03 -12.85
C TYR A 38 5.86 -3.58 -13.28
N ILE A 39 6.65 -2.82 -12.52
CA ILE A 39 7.10 -1.48 -12.90
C ILE A 39 8.47 -1.59 -13.55
N ASP A 40 9.37 -2.33 -12.92
CA ASP A 40 10.74 -2.59 -13.34
C ASP A 40 11.26 -3.89 -12.71
N GLU A 41 12.55 -4.18 -12.84
CA GLU A 41 13.21 -5.38 -12.32
C GLU A 41 13.17 -5.54 -10.79
N ASN A 42 12.89 -4.48 -10.04
CA ASN A 42 12.90 -4.48 -8.58
C ASN A 42 11.56 -4.05 -7.96
N ASN A 43 10.63 -3.51 -8.75
CA ASN A 43 9.44 -2.85 -8.23
C ASN A 43 8.15 -3.35 -8.90
N VAL A 44 7.09 -3.38 -8.07
CA VAL A 44 5.73 -3.66 -8.52
C VAL A 44 4.76 -2.57 -8.06
N ALA A 45 3.65 -2.45 -8.80
CA ALA A 45 2.49 -1.67 -8.42
C ALA A 45 1.36 -2.59 -7.98
N ILE A 46 0.61 -2.17 -6.96
CA ILE A 46 -0.67 -2.79 -6.59
C ILE A 46 -1.80 -2.02 -7.26
N GLY A 47 -2.62 -2.72 -8.06
CA GLY A 47 -3.81 -2.17 -8.69
C GLY A 47 -5.05 -2.25 -7.80
N SER A 48 -5.41 -3.44 -7.34
CA SER A 48 -6.60 -3.64 -6.50
C SER A 48 -6.51 -4.92 -5.67
N LEU A 49 -7.51 -5.13 -4.81
CA LEU A 49 -7.64 -6.37 -4.05
C LEU A 49 -8.26 -7.48 -4.91
N ARG A 50 -7.73 -8.70 -4.79
CA ARG A 50 -8.40 -9.93 -5.25
C ARG A 50 -9.41 -10.42 -4.22
N THR A 51 -9.03 -10.31 -2.94
CA THR A 51 -9.84 -10.76 -1.81
C THR A 51 -10.01 -9.63 -0.80
N TYR A 52 -11.24 -9.42 -0.36
CA TYR A 52 -11.56 -8.42 0.65
C TYR A 52 -11.48 -9.07 2.04
N PRO A 53 -10.62 -8.57 2.95
CA PRO A 53 -10.49 -9.15 4.28
C PRO A 53 -11.75 -8.90 5.12
N GLU A 54 -12.25 -9.94 5.79
CA GLU A 54 -13.44 -9.88 6.66
C GLU A 54 -13.30 -8.86 7.79
N SER A 55 -12.08 -8.64 8.25
CA SER A 55 -11.76 -7.63 9.28
C SER A 55 -12.07 -6.20 8.85
N GLY A 56 -12.17 -5.93 7.55
CA GLY A 56 -12.27 -4.58 7.01
C GLY A 56 -10.98 -3.76 7.09
N ALA A 57 -9.84 -4.43 7.35
CA ALA A 57 -8.51 -3.82 7.42
C ALA A 57 -7.59 -4.40 6.33
N VAL A 58 -6.99 -3.54 5.52
CA VAL A 58 -6.06 -3.92 4.46
C VAL A 58 -4.66 -3.46 4.83
N PHE A 59 -3.72 -4.39 4.89
CA PHE A 59 -2.29 -4.11 5.00
C PHE A 59 -1.66 -4.26 3.61
N PHE A 60 -1.24 -3.15 3.02
CA PHE A 60 -0.48 -3.19 1.77
C PHE A 60 0.95 -3.63 2.09
N PRO A 61 1.46 -4.72 1.50
CA PRO A 61 2.77 -5.27 1.86
C PRO A 61 3.91 -4.39 1.37
N GLU A 62 5.08 -4.47 2.01
CA GLU A 62 6.32 -3.84 1.53
C GLU A 62 6.87 -4.55 0.30
N LYS A 63 6.66 -5.86 0.22
CA LYS A 63 7.13 -6.71 -0.88
C LYS A 63 6.04 -7.67 -1.32
N ILE A 64 6.04 -7.99 -2.60
CA ILE A 64 5.33 -9.12 -3.17
C ILE A 64 6.38 -9.98 -3.85
N LYS A 65 6.56 -11.21 -3.35
CA LYS A 65 7.71 -12.05 -3.69
C LYS A 65 9.03 -11.29 -3.43
N ASN A 66 9.87 -11.12 -4.43
CA ASN A 66 11.14 -10.41 -4.33
C ASN A 66 11.06 -8.92 -4.76
N TYR A 67 9.87 -8.44 -5.10
CA TYR A 67 9.68 -7.09 -5.63
C TYR A 67 9.18 -6.13 -4.56
N THR A 68 9.76 -4.94 -4.51
CA THR A 68 9.31 -3.87 -3.62
C THR A 68 8.00 -3.27 -4.14
N VAL A 69 7.00 -3.17 -3.28
CA VAL A 69 5.76 -2.45 -3.58
C VAL A 69 6.03 -0.96 -3.43
N SER A 70 6.21 -0.26 -4.54
CA SER A 70 6.58 1.17 -4.54
C SER A 70 5.48 2.09 -5.06
N LYS A 71 4.38 1.52 -5.58
CA LYS A 71 3.33 2.29 -6.25
C LYS A 71 1.95 1.67 -6.02
N LEU A 72 0.95 2.53 -5.94
CA LEU A 72 -0.45 2.15 -5.98
C LEU A 72 -1.10 2.69 -7.25
N GLY A 73 -1.83 1.81 -7.94
CA GLY A 73 -2.46 2.07 -9.24
C GLY A 73 -1.54 1.78 -10.42
N TYR A 74 -2.12 1.34 -11.53
CA TYR A 74 -1.40 0.95 -12.73
C TYR A 74 -0.89 2.16 -13.52
N SER A 75 0.21 1.96 -14.26
CA SER A 75 0.80 2.99 -15.11
C SER A 75 0.03 3.21 -16.40
N SER A 76 -0.55 2.14 -16.93
CA SER A 76 -1.37 2.17 -18.14
C SER A 76 -2.81 2.51 -17.74
N GLY A 77 -3.29 3.69 -18.11
CA GLY A 77 -4.70 4.07 -17.99
C GLY A 77 -5.67 3.22 -18.84
N LEU A 78 -5.18 2.13 -19.41
CA LEU A 78 -5.91 1.13 -20.18
C LEU A 78 -6.15 -0.12 -19.31
N GLY A 79 -6.72 0.06 -18.12
CA GLY A 79 -7.22 -1.06 -17.33
C GLY A 79 -8.39 -1.74 -18.05
N PHE A 80 -8.08 -2.71 -18.90
CA PHE A 80 -9.09 -3.66 -19.38
C PHE A 80 -9.57 -4.44 -18.15
N GLY A 81 -10.79 -4.15 -17.71
CA GLY A 81 -11.47 -4.96 -16.72
C GLY A 81 -11.57 -4.43 -15.29
N GLY A 82 -11.39 -3.14 -15.04
CA GLY A 82 -11.72 -2.57 -13.71
C GLY A 82 -10.75 -2.87 -12.56
N ASN A 83 -9.66 -3.58 -12.82
CA ASN A 83 -8.71 -4.06 -11.79
C ASN A 83 -7.63 -3.04 -11.38
N GLY A 84 -7.63 -1.83 -11.95
CA GLY A 84 -6.63 -0.78 -11.68
C GLY A 84 -6.96 0.15 -10.52
N TYR A 85 -8.12 -0.04 -9.86
CA TYR A 85 -8.61 0.85 -8.82
C TYR A 85 -8.94 0.09 -7.54
N PHE A 86 -8.59 0.69 -6.43
CA PHE A 86 -9.00 0.20 -5.11
C PHE A 86 -10.40 0.74 -4.78
N HIS A 87 -11.36 -0.14 -4.62
CA HIS A 87 -12.70 0.19 -4.14
C HIS A 87 -12.82 -0.21 -2.68
N ALA A 88 -13.08 0.75 -1.80
CA ALA A 88 -13.34 0.46 -0.39
C ALA A 88 -14.72 -0.19 -0.16
N SER A 89 -15.60 -0.13 -1.16
CA SER A 89 -16.86 -0.88 -1.18
C SER A 89 -16.73 -2.00 -2.20
N GLY A 90 -16.71 -3.23 -1.73
CA GLY A 90 -16.89 -4.37 -2.63
C GLY A 90 -18.26 -4.36 -3.29
N SER A 91 -18.41 -5.15 -4.36
CA SER A 91 -19.70 -5.49 -4.95
C SER A 91 -20.62 -6.12 -3.89
N GLU A 92 -21.92 -6.04 -4.10
CA GLU A 92 -23.00 -6.47 -3.21
C GLU A 92 -22.65 -7.58 -2.20
N GLY A 93 -22.65 -7.26 -0.90
CA GLY A 93 -22.41 -8.20 0.19
C GLY A 93 -20.98 -8.29 0.71
N SER A 94 -20.04 -7.57 0.13
CA SER A 94 -18.64 -7.64 0.54
C SER A 94 -18.34 -6.79 1.77
N THR A 95 -17.30 -7.20 2.48
CA THR A 95 -16.78 -6.52 3.67
C THR A 95 -16.39 -5.08 3.35
N LYS A 96 -16.84 -4.16 4.18
CA LYS A 96 -16.52 -2.74 4.05
C LYS A 96 -15.12 -2.48 4.57
N ILE A 97 -14.22 -2.00 3.70
CA ILE A 97 -12.91 -1.58 4.16
C ILE A 97 -13.03 -0.28 4.96
N ARG A 98 -12.46 -0.29 6.15
CA ARG A 98 -12.46 0.84 7.08
C ARG A 98 -11.06 1.32 7.44
N ARG A 99 -10.04 0.49 7.23
CA ARG A 99 -8.65 0.77 7.55
C ARG A 99 -7.75 0.33 6.40
N CYS A 100 -6.84 1.20 5.98
CA CYS A 100 -5.82 0.91 4.97
C CYS A 100 -4.46 1.30 5.54
N TYR A 101 -3.55 0.34 5.60
CA TYR A 101 -2.21 0.51 6.14
C TYR A 101 -1.20 0.49 5.00
N PHE A 102 -0.45 1.59 4.84
CA PHE A 102 0.50 1.76 3.75
C PHE A 102 1.92 1.72 4.30
N PRO A 103 2.78 0.83 3.78
CA PRO A 103 4.17 0.76 4.19
C PRO A 103 4.96 1.99 3.71
N HIS A 104 6.12 2.18 4.29
CA HIS A 104 7.03 3.27 3.93
C HIS A 104 7.58 3.17 2.49
N THR A 105 7.49 1.99 1.87
CA THR A 105 7.97 1.74 0.51
C THR A 105 7.13 2.40 -0.57
N ILE A 106 5.87 2.75 -0.29
CA ILE A 106 4.98 3.42 -1.25
C ILE A 106 5.49 4.84 -1.51
N LYS A 107 5.90 5.11 -2.75
CA LYS A 107 6.41 6.41 -3.20
C LYS A 107 5.46 7.15 -4.12
N LYS A 108 4.47 6.46 -4.67
CA LYS A 108 3.53 7.05 -5.62
C LYS A 108 2.14 6.43 -5.51
N VAL A 109 1.12 7.27 -5.48
CA VAL A 109 -0.27 6.88 -5.65
C VAL A 109 -0.79 7.52 -6.93
N MET A 110 -1.35 6.71 -7.83
CA MET A 110 -1.90 7.21 -9.09
C MET A 110 -3.20 7.97 -8.84
N SER A 111 -3.45 8.99 -9.67
CA SER A 111 -4.69 9.76 -9.60
C SER A 111 -5.92 8.84 -9.77
N GLY A 112 -6.92 9.03 -8.93
CA GLY A 112 -8.14 8.23 -8.95
C GLY A 112 -8.00 6.78 -8.49
N TYR A 113 -6.83 6.39 -7.95
CA TYR A 113 -6.59 5.01 -7.51
C TYR A 113 -7.57 4.55 -6.44
N MET A 114 -7.78 5.36 -5.42
CA MET A 114 -8.72 5.04 -4.35
C MET A 114 -10.06 5.74 -4.60
N LYS A 115 -11.06 4.97 -5.01
CA LYS A 115 -12.44 5.42 -5.09
C LYS A 115 -13.15 5.10 -3.78
N LEU A 116 -13.32 6.11 -2.96
CA LEU A 116 -13.95 6.00 -1.65
C LEU A 116 -15.41 6.48 -1.77
N SER A 117 -16.26 5.65 -2.33
CA SER A 117 -17.70 5.95 -2.55
C SER A 117 -18.56 5.39 -1.44
N SER A 118 -18.25 5.70 -0.19
CA SER A 118 -19.00 5.08 0.90
C SER A 118 -19.50 6.09 1.92
N GLY A 119 -20.66 5.84 2.49
CA GLY A 119 -21.21 6.61 3.60
C GLY A 119 -20.58 6.32 4.94
N TRP A 120 -19.35 5.78 5.01
CA TRP A 120 -18.62 5.48 6.26
C TRP A 120 -17.21 6.03 6.26
N GLU A 121 -16.67 6.24 7.47
CA GLU A 121 -15.30 6.71 7.67
C GLU A 121 -14.29 5.64 7.27
N ILE A 122 -13.25 6.06 6.55
CA ILE A 122 -12.07 5.26 6.23
C ILE A 122 -10.84 5.90 6.83
N LYS A 123 -10.07 5.10 7.55
CA LYS A 123 -8.81 5.50 8.16
C LYS A 123 -7.65 5.02 7.28
N LEU A 124 -6.81 5.95 6.86
CA LEU A 124 -5.59 5.71 6.10
C LEU A 124 -4.40 5.89 7.01
N PHE A 125 -3.56 4.88 7.16
CA PHE A 125 -2.37 4.88 8.00
C PHE A 125 -1.14 4.86 7.09
N TYR A 126 -0.41 5.97 7.04
CA TYR A 126 0.71 6.14 6.13
C TYR A 126 1.99 6.52 6.87
N CYS A 127 3.00 5.65 6.82
CA CYS A 127 4.28 5.83 7.52
C CYS A 127 5.46 6.23 6.61
N GLY A 128 5.26 6.33 5.30
CA GLY A 128 6.30 6.65 4.33
C GLY A 128 6.71 8.12 4.28
N GLU A 129 7.40 8.47 3.20
CA GLU A 129 7.74 9.85 2.86
C GLU A 129 6.50 10.60 2.34
N ILE A 130 6.59 11.94 2.25
CA ILE A 130 5.49 12.72 1.69
C ILE A 130 5.29 12.31 0.23
N ILE A 131 4.14 11.70 -0.03
CA ILE A 131 3.65 11.47 -1.37
C ILE A 131 2.51 12.43 -1.68
N ASN A 132 2.25 12.62 -2.96
CA ASN A 132 1.08 13.39 -3.38
C ASN A 132 -0.21 12.60 -3.10
N ILE A 133 -0.69 12.70 -1.85
CA ILE A 133 -1.98 12.11 -1.41
C ILE A 133 -3.16 12.82 -2.11
N GLY A 134 -2.95 14.00 -2.69
CA GLY A 134 -3.97 14.71 -3.47
C GLY A 134 -4.45 13.98 -4.72
N ASN A 135 -3.84 12.84 -5.06
CA ASN A 135 -4.32 11.92 -6.10
C ASN A 135 -5.39 10.93 -5.60
N LEU A 136 -5.76 10.96 -4.32
CA LEU A 136 -6.90 10.20 -3.82
C LEU A 136 -8.18 10.86 -4.32
N ASP A 137 -8.94 10.18 -5.16
CA ASP A 137 -10.27 10.62 -5.60
C ASP A 137 -11.30 10.28 -4.51
N VAL A 138 -11.54 11.26 -3.64
CA VAL A 138 -12.45 11.12 -2.51
C VAL A 138 -13.82 11.65 -2.91
N GLN A 139 -14.58 10.84 -3.63
CA GLN A 139 -15.86 11.33 -4.15
C GLN A 139 -16.97 11.46 -3.11
N PHE A 140 -17.07 10.69 -2.06
CA PHE A 140 -18.18 10.74 -1.09
C PHE A 140 -17.85 9.99 0.22
N GLY A 141 -16.77 10.29 0.91
CA GLY A 141 -16.45 9.59 2.14
C GLY A 141 -15.77 10.46 3.18
N TYR A 142 -15.92 10.11 4.44
CA TYR A 142 -15.14 10.69 5.52
C TYR A 142 -13.80 9.97 5.56
N ILE A 143 -12.72 10.68 5.20
CA ILE A 143 -11.37 10.15 5.33
C ILE A 143 -10.71 10.74 6.55
N LYS A 144 -9.99 9.90 7.30
CA LYS A 144 -8.99 10.32 8.27
C LYS A 144 -7.63 9.77 7.86
N ILE A 145 -6.63 10.62 7.83
CA ILE A 145 -5.26 10.28 7.45
C ILE A 145 -4.41 10.33 8.70
N TYR A 146 -3.82 9.20 9.06
CA TYR A 146 -2.91 9.08 10.19
C TYR A 146 -1.47 8.99 9.70
N VAL A 147 -0.60 9.76 10.33
CA VAL A 147 0.85 9.78 10.05
C VAL A 147 1.64 9.69 11.35
N PRO A 148 2.91 9.30 11.32
CA PRO A 148 3.77 9.33 12.51
C PRO A 148 3.77 10.71 13.18
N ILE A 149 3.82 10.76 14.51
CA ILE A 149 3.78 12.01 15.29
C ILE A 149 4.85 12.99 14.80
N GLU A 150 6.06 12.53 14.59
CA GLU A 150 7.19 13.35 14.15
C GLU A 150 7.05 13.89 12.72
N LYS A 151 6.29 13.19 11.85
CA LYS A 151 6.05 13.61 10.47
C LYS A 151 4.82 14.51 10.34
N TYR A 152 3.99 14.66 11.37
CA TYR A 152 2.71 15.37 11.30
C TYR A 152 2.82 16.80 10.78
N THR A 153 3.76 17.59 11.32
CA THR A 153 3.94 19.00 10.90
C THR A 153 4.36 19.11 9.44
N LEU A 154 5.23 18.19 8.99
CA LEU A 154 5.71 18.12 7.62
C LEU A 154 4.55 17.81 6.65
N PHE A 155 3.73 16.79 6.96
CA PHE A 155 2.57 16.43 6.16
C PHE A 155 1.51 17.54 6.15
N LYS A 156 1.26 18.19 7.30
CA LYS A 156 0.29 19.27 7.40
C LYS A 156 0.67 20.47 6.52
N GLY A 157 1.95 20.76 6.37
CA GLY A 157 2.43 21.81 5.49
C GLY A 157 2.42 21.47 3.99
N ALA A 158 2.44 20.18 3.66
CA ALA A 158 2.52 19.72 2.28
C ALA A 158 1.16 19.34 1.64
N LEU A 159 0.15 19.05 2.48
CA LEU A 159 -1.17 18.62 2.01
C LEU A 159 -2.07 19.82 1.70
N SER A 160 -3.00 19.65 0.75
CA SER A 160 -4.06 20.62 0.51
C SER A 160 -4.92 20.82 1.76
N GLU A 161 -5.66 21.93 1.83
CA GLU A 161 -6.51 22.29 2.97
C GLU A 161 -7.49 21.17 3.34
N TYR A 162 -8.10 20.53 2.35
CA TYR A 162 -9.02 19.40 2.55
C TYR A 162 -8.36 18.25 3.30
N PHE A 163 -7.18 17.81 2.86
CA PHE A 163 -6.48 16.69 3.49
C PHE A 163 -5.84 17.08 4.81
N SER A 164 -5.32 18.30 4.92
CA SER A 164 -4.73 18.79 6.18
C SER A 164 -5.74 18.93 7.31
N GLY A 165 -7.03 19.19 6.98
CA GLY A 165 -8.13 19.20 7.94
C GLY A 165 -8.50 17.82 8.47
N ASN A 166 -8.17 16.75 7.73
CA ASN A 166 -8.43 15.37 8.10
C ASN A 166 -7.16 14.61 8.54
N LEU A 167 -6.04 15.33 8.70
CA LEU A 167 -4.76 14.76 9.11
C LEU A 167 -4.70 14.62 10.64
N LEU A 168 -4.31 13.43 11.10
CA LEU A 168 -4.21 13.07 12.51
C LEU A 168 -2.85 12.42 12.79
N LYS A 169 -2.47 12.44 14.06
CA LYS A 169 -1.29 11.73 14.55
C LYS A 169 -1.66 10.29 14.88
N ALA A 170 -0.86 9.34 14.42
CA ALA A 170 -0.91 7.98 14.90
C ALA A 170 -0.40 7.91 16.35
N ASN A 171 -0.79 6.92 17.10
CA ASN A 171 -0.33 6.71 18.48
C ASN A 171 0.14 5.28 18.78
N VAL A 172 0.23 4.46 17.73
CA VAL A 172 0.89 3.16 17.75
C VAL A 172 1.84 3.11 16.57
N SER A 173 3.08 2.75 16.81
CA SER A 173 4.10 2.60 15.76
C SER A 173 4.84 1.27 15.89
N TYR A 174 4.93 0.56 14.79
CA TYR A 174 5.66 -0.69 14.68
C TYR A 174 7.00 -0.45 14.00
N TYR A 175 8.09 -0.83 14.67
CA TYR A 175 9.46 -0.67 14.19
C TYR A 175 10.08 -2.02 13.84
N LEU A 176 10.73 -2.11 12.69
CA LEU A 176 11.45 -3.32 12.28
C LEU A 176 12.70 -3.61 13.12
N ASN A 177 13.20 -2.62 13.86
CA ASN A 177 14.26 -2.75 14.87
C ASN A 177 15.60 -3.33 14.34
N TYR A 178 15.94 -3.07 13.07
CA TYR A 178 17.24 -3.42 12.49
C TYR A 178 17.88 -2.30 11.66
N ALA A 179 17.16 -1.19 11.45
CA ALA A 179 17.67 0.00 10.78
C ALA A 179 17.10 1.24 11.46
N GLU A 180 17.77 2.37 11.33
CA GLU A 180 17.29 3.63 11.88
C GLU A 180 15.95 4.05 11.22
N ASN A 181 15.00 4.50 12.05
CA ASN A 181 13.70 5.06 11.65
C ASN A 181 12.85 4.18 10.72
N ASN A 182 12.93 2.86 10.89
CA ASN A 182 12.24 1.93 10.02
C ASN A 182 10.85 1.60 10.57
N TYR A 183 9.88 2.50 10.31
CA TYR A 183 8.48 2.19 10.51
C TYR A 183 8.06 1.02 9.62
N TYR A 184 7.43 0.02 10.23
CA TYR A 184 6.77 -1.04 9.50
C TYR A 184 5.34 -0.61 9.16
N TYR A 185 4.54 -0.35 10.21
CA TYR A 185 3.21 0.25 10.12
C TYR A 185 2.98 1.19 11.29
N ILE A 186 1.89 1.96 11.21
CA ILE A 186 1.38 2.80 12.29
C ILE A 186 -0.11 2.53 12.47
N ASP A 187 -0.67 2.86 13.65
CA ASP A 187 -2.08 2.72 13.93
C ASP A 187 -2.57 3.79 14.92
N TYR A 188 -3.86 3.78 15.20
CA TYR A 188 -4.50 4.64 16.17
C TYR A 188 -5.61 3.92 16.93
N TYR A 189 -5.56 4.01 18.26
CA TYR A 189 -6.56 3.53 19.18
C TYR A 189 -6.74 4.52 20.31
N GLU A 190 -7.91 4.51 20.94
CA GLU A 190 -8.14 5.33 22.13
C GLU A 190 -7.40 4.75 23.35
N LYS A 191 -7.15 5.61 24.35
CA LYS A 191 -6.53 5.20 25.61
C LYS A 191 -7.31 4.07 26.27
N GLY A 192 -6.62 3.02 26.69
CA GLY A 192 -7.21 1.84 27.31
C GLY A 192 -7.75 0.80 26.34
N GLU A 193 -7.79 1.07 25.05
CA GLU A 193 -8.15 0.08 24.04
C GLU A 193 -7.02 -0.92 23.79
N LYS A 194 -7.40 -2.08 23.28
CA LYS A 194 -6.47 -3.08 22.77
C LYS A 194 -6.18 -2.80 21.30
N ILE A 195 -5.02 -3.20 20.84
CA ILE A 195 -4.70 -3.23 19.42
C ILE A 195 -5.44 -4.42 18.80
N LEU A 196 -6.38 -4.15 17.91
CA LEU A 196 -7.21 -5.16 17.26
C LEU A 196 -6.66 -5.63 15.92
N PHE A 197 -5.94 -4.76 15.21
CA PHE A 197 -5.42 -5.02 13.87
C PHE A 197 -3.90 -5.17 13.96
N VAL A 198 -3.45 -6.42 14.08
CA VAL A 198 -2.03 -6.74 14.14
C VAL A 198 -1.48 -6.78 12.72
N PRO A 199 -0.37 -6.07 12.40
CA PRO A 199 0.22 -6.15 11.08
C PRO A 199 0.74 -7.55 10.78
N PRO A 200 0.83 -7.94 9.49
CA PRO A 200 1.47 -9.19 9.09
C PRO A 200 2.87 -9.30 9.69
N GLU A 201 3.33 -10.53 9.93
CA GLU A 201 4.68 -10.75 10.43
C GLU A 201 5.72 -10.21 9.45
N PRO A 202 6.62 -9.33 9.89
CA PRO A 202 7.68 -8.83 9.02
C PRO A 202 8.68 -9.92 8.69
N GLN A 203 9.30 -9.82 7.52
CA GLN A 203 10.30 -10.78 7.06
C GLN A 203 11.68 -10.13 7.00
N ARG A 204 12.70 -10.91 7.38
CA ARG A 204 14.11 -10.52 7.30
C ARG A 204 14.96 -11.74 6.98
N ASP A 205 15.75 -11.66 5.92
CA ASP A 205 16.61 -12.76 5.46
C ASP A 205 17.57 -13.23 6.56
N GLY A 206 17.60 -14.53 6.83
CA GLY A 206 18.43 -15.16 7.86
C GLY A 206 17.94 -14.97 9.30
N TYR A 207 16.69 -14.52 9.49
CA TYR A 207 16.10 -14.32 10.80
C TYR A 207 14.65 -14.76 10.87
N LEU A 208 14.25 -15.29 12.01
CA LEU A 208 12.88 -15.56 12.40
C LEU A 208 12.31 -14.37 13.18
N PHE A 209 11.03 -14.06 12.92
CA PHE A 209 10.32 -13.06 13.70
C PHE A 209 9.94 -13.60 15.08
N GLY A 210 10.41 -12.95 16.14
CA GLY A 210 10.20 -13.36 17.53
C GLY A 210 9.06 -12.66 18.26
N GLY A 211 8.29 -11.82 17.55
CA GLY A 211 7.17 -11.05 18.09
C GLY A 211 7.47 -9.57 18.30
N TRP A 212 6.46 -8.86 18.80
CA TRP A 212 6.52 -7.42 19.08
C TRP A 212 6.82 -7.17 20.55
N PHE A 213 7.69 -6.20 20.86
CA PHE A 213 8.16 -5.85 22.19
C PHE A 213 7.99 -4.35 22.46
N LYS A 214 7.86 -4.01 23.76
CA LYS A 214 7.64 -2.62 24.21
C LYS A 214 8.91 -1.76 24.11
N GLU A 215 10.08 -2.39 24.09
CA GLU A 215 11.39 -1.73 24.03
C GLU A 215 12.25 -2.30 22.88
N ALA A 216 13.17 -1.49 22.38
CA ALA A 216 14.09 -1.89 21.31
C ALA A 216 14.99 -3.07 21.73
N ASP A 217 15.32 -3.19 23.03
CA ASP A 217 16.10 -4.30 23.59
C ASP A 217 15.29 -5.60 23.71
N CYS A 218 14.02 -5.59 23.33
CA CYS A 218 13.13 -6.75 23.30
C CYS A 218 13.04 -7.50 24.65
N ILE A 219 12.84 -6.77 25.76
CA ILE A 219 12.73 -7.31 27.11
C ILE A 219 11.29 -7.72 27.41
N ASN A 220 10.32 -6.79 27.26
CA ASN A 220 8.92 -7.00 27.56
C ASN A 220 8.09 -7.20 26.27
N ARG A 221 7.64 -8.45 26.08
CA ARG A 221 6.80 -8.77 24.91
C ARG A 221 5.42 -8.10 25.02
N TRP A 222 4.93 -7.49 23.94
CA TRP A 222 3.57 -7.03 23.85
C TRP A 222 2.61 -8.21 23.67
N ASN A 223 1.56 -8.24 24.48
CA ASN A 223 0.51 -9.25 24.40
C ASN A 223 -0.78 -8.61 23.86
N PHE A 224 -1.13 -8.92 22.63
CA PHE A 224 -2.31 -8.35 21.97
C PHE A 224 -3.64 -8.75 22.62
N ASP A 225 -3.67 -9.85 23.38
CA ASP A 225 -4.88 -10.28 24.07
C ASP A 225 -5.12 -9.53 25.37
N PHE A 226 -4.07 -9.01 26.03
CA PHE A 226 -4.15 -8.44 27.36
C PHE A 226 -3.67 -7.00 27.47
N ASP A 227 -2.63 -6.62 26.72
CA ASP A 227 -2.09 -5.25 26.79
C ASP A 227 -3.07 -4.25 26.17
N THR A 228 -3.17 -3.08 26.80
CA THR A 228 -3.97 -1.96 26.32
C THR A 228 -3.10 -0.72 26.19
N LEU A 229 -3.51 0.24 25.37
CA LEU A 229 -2.78 1.48 25.20
C LEU A 229 -2.75 2.30 26.48
N GLN A 230 -1.57 2.46 27.06
CA GLN A 230 -1.32 3.29 28.22
C GLN A 230 -0.69 4.60 27.75
N ILE A 231 -1.52 5.51 27.26
CA ILE A 231 -1.09 6.81 26.72
C ILE A 231 -1.29 7.86 27.81
N THR A 232 -0.28 8.71 28.00
CA THR A 232 -0.31 9.85 28.93
C THR A 232 -0.13 11.15 28.16
N ASP A 233 -0.23 12.30 28.81
CA ASP A 233 0.05 13.60 28.21
C ASP A 233 1.53 13.74 27.81
N GLU A 234 2.41 13.02 28.50
CA GLU A 234 3.85 13.00 28.24
C GLU A 234 4.23 11.94 27.21
N GLU A 235 3.64 10.74 27.30
CA GLU A 235 3.89 9.60 26.42
C GLU A 235 2.67 9.37 25.52
N GLN A 236 2.67 10.06 24.36
CA GLN A 236 1.55 10.08 23.42
C GLN A 236 1.55 8.93 22.41
N GLU A 237 2.52 8.03 22.48
CA GLU A 237 2.72 6.96 21.51
C GLU A 237 3.18 5.67 22.17
N VAL A 238 2.57 4.56 21.77
CA VAL A 238 3.06 3.21 22.07
C VAL A 238 3.94 2.76 20.90
N LYS A 239 5.22 2.46 21.20
CA LYS A 239 6.20 1.96 20.23
C LYS A 239 6.35 0.46 20.41
N LEU A 240 6.24 -0.29 19.32
CA LEU A 240 6.41 -1.73 19.30
C LEU A 240 7.58 -2.10 18.39
N TYR A 241 8.50 -2.91 18.90
CA TYR A 241 9.75 -3.25 18.24
C TYR A 241 9.77 -4.73 17.88
N ALA A 242 10.12 -5.05 16.64
CA ALA A 242 10.29 -6.42 16.20
C ALA A 242 11.52 -7.06 16.85
N LYS A 243 11.36 -8.28 17.36
CA LYS A 243 12.46 -9.14 17.78
C LYS A 243 12.88 -10.04 16.64
N TRP A 244 14.18 -10.12 16.42
CA TRP A 244 14.79 -10.98 15.41
C TRP A 244 15.65 -12.07 16.06
N ILE A 245 15.46 -13.31 15.62
CA ILE A 245 16.17 -14.50 16.09
C ILE A 245 16.95 -15.02 14.89
N ALA A 246 18.28 -15.06 14.97
CA ALA A 246 19.09 -15.63 13.90
C ALA A 246 18.76 -17.12 13.68
N GLU A 247 18.68 -17.53 12.43
CA GLU A 247 18.47 -18.93 12.02
C GLU A 247 19.70 -19.81 12.28
#